data_08e8a7f7165aa89996499867f0853835
#
_entry.id   08e8a7f7165aa89996499867f0853835
#
_cell.length_a   1.000
_cell.length_b   1.000
_cell.length_c   1.000
_cell.angle_alpha   90.00
_cell.angle_beta   90.00
_cell.angle_gamma   90.00
#
_symmetry.space_group_name_H-M   'P 1'
#
loop_
_entity.id
_entity.type
_entity.pdbx_description
1 polymer ?
#
loop_
_entity_poly.entity_id
_entity_poly.type
_entity_poly.pdbx_seq_one_letter_code
_entity_poly.pdbx_strand_id
1 'polypeptide(L)'
;MLITPKESLMHKAFVLVPAVLLAFTIAACAQDSRPSPAASASCDLGAGKTIKTDYSSPRMKGRKIYGDLVPYGKVWRTGANEATTFMTSADVKVGGKDVPAGSYTLFTVPNADKWTLIINKKTGEWGIPYKYEGDELVRVDMKVSKLPSPVENFSISYEKSGSGCTLNIDWDNTRASVDFLAK
;
A
#
# COMPACT_ATOMS: atom_id res chain seq x y z
N MET A 1 58.04 -58.05 -57.89
CA MET A 1 58.03 -58.11 -56.46
C MET A 1 57.41 -56.77 -55.98
N LEU A 2 56.09 -56.76 -55.85
CA LEU A 2 55.31 -55.52 -55.58
C LEU A 2 54.95 -55.50 -54.13
N ILE A 3 55.41 -54.48 -53.43
CA ILE A 3 55.06 -54.22 -52.03
C ILE A 3 54.04 -53.14 -52.03
N THR A 4 52.80 -53.46 -51.53
CA THR A 4 51.77 -52.52 -51.34
C THR A 4 51.87 -51.88 -49.94
N PRO A 5 51.68 -50.57 -49.78
CA PRO A 5 51.64 -49.94 -48.48
C PRO A 5 50.25 -50.06 -47.87
N LYS A 6 50.22 -50.33 -46.56
CA LYS A 6 49.12 -50.51 -45.69
C LYS A 6 48.56 -49.13 -45.28
N GLU A 7 47.36 -48.84 -45.68
CA GLU A 7 46.67 -47.60 -45.25
C GLU A 7 46.27 -47.70 -43.78
N SER A 8 46.65 -46.66 -42.98
CA SER A 8 46.31 -46.50 -41.59
C SER A 8 45.01 -45.69 -41.50
N LEU A 9 43.97 -46.36 -41.05
CA LEU A 9 42.60 -45.74 -40.80
C LEU A 9 42.64 -44.97 -39.48
N MET A 10 42.85 -43.65 -39.57
CA MET A 10 42.70 -42.76 -38.39
C MET A 10 41.26 -42.56 -38.07
N HIS A 11 40.78 -43.12 -36.93
CA HIS A 11 39.46 -42.85 -36.35
C HIS A 11 39.49 -41.46 -35.74
N LYS A 12 38.77 -40.50 -36.37
CA LYS A 12 38.46 -39.17 -35.77
C LYS A 12 37.34 -39.38 -34.78
N ALA A 13 37.68 -39.38 -33.51
CA ALA A 13 36.69 -39.31 -32.43
C ALA A 13 36.01 -37.93 -32.41
N PHE A 14 34.75 -37.91 -32.77
CA PHE A 14 33.89 -36.72 -32.64
C PHE A 14 33.48 -36.60 -31.18
N VAL A 15 34.05 -35.65 -30.45
CA VAL A 15 33.61 -35.30 -29.09
C VAL A 15 32.38 -34.41 -29.21
N LEU A 16 31.20 -34.98 -28.94
CA LEU A 16 29.98 -34.25 -28.79
C LEU A 16 29.98 -33.56 -27.40
N VAL A 17 30.17 -32.25 -27.38
CA VAL A 17 29.99 -31.42 -26.20
C VAL A 17 28.49 -31.11 -26.07
N PRO A 18 27.78 -31.56 -25.01
CA PRO A 18 26.39 -31.17 -24.80
C PRO A 18 26.35 -29.70 -24.37
N ALA A 19 25.78 -28.84 -25.21
CA ALA A 19 25.43 -27.47 -24.83
C ALA A 19 24.27 -27.52 -23.83
N VAL A 20 24.58 -27.34 -22.54
CA VAL A 20 23.57 -27.14 -21.51
C VAL A 20 23.01 -25.72 -21.66
N LEU A 21 21.86 -25.60 -22.29
CA LEU A 21 21.06 -24.38 -22.30
C LEU A 21 20.48 -24.15 -20.90
N LEU A 22 21.13 -23.27 -20.12
CA LEU A 22 20.58 -22.75 -18.90
C LEU A 22 19.39 -21.82 -19.26
N ALA A 23 18.17 -22.33 -19.19
CA ALA A 23 16.96 -21.51 -19.29
C ALA A 23 16.84 -20.66 -18.03
N PHE A 24 17.29 -19.40 -18.10
CA PHE A 24 16.95 -18.39 -17.11
C PHE A 24 15.45 -18.11 -17.20
N THR A 25 14.65 -18.68 -16.30
CA THR A 25 13.27 -18.27 -16.08
C THR A 25 13.29 -16.92 -15.39
N ILE A 26 13.11 -15.85 -16.15
CA ILE A 26 12.81 -14.51 -15.61
C ILE A 26 11.40 -14.63 -15.03
N ALA A 27 11.28 -14.72 -13.70
CA ALA A 27 10.02 -14.53 -13.01
C ALA A 27 9.62 -13.06 -13.23
N ALA A 28 8.80 -12.81 -14.25
CA ALA A 28 8.16 -11.53 -14.43
C ALA A 28 7.25 -11.33 -13.22
N CYS A 29 7.62 -10.45 -12.29
CA CYS A 29 6.68 -9.94 -11.28
C CYS A 29 5.50 -9.36 -12.06
N ALA A 30 4.34 -10.02 -12.01
CA ALA A 30 3.12 -9.52 -12.58
C ALA A 30 2.80 -8.18 -11.88
N GLN A 31 3.10 -7.08 -12.56
CA GLN A 31 2.77 -5.75 -12.09
C GLN A 31 1.26 -5.63 -12.08
N ASP A 32 0.69 -5.27 -10.93
CA ASP A 32 -0.75 -5.07 -10.79
C ASP A 32 -1.24 -4.06 -11.84
N SER A 33 -1.95 -4.57 -12.85
CA SER A 33 -2.45 -3.77 -13.97
C SER A 33 -3.66 -2.90 -13.60
N ARG A 34 -4.11 -2.93 -12.32
CA ARG A 34 -5.26 -2.14 -11.87
C ARG A 34 -4.96 -0.64 -12.01
N PRO A 35 -5.96 0.17 -12.46
CA PRO A 35 -5.82 1.63 -12.58
C PRO A 35 -5.44 2.34 -11.26
N SER A 36 -5.71 1.69 -10.13
CA SER A 36 -5.33 2.12 -8.78
C SER A 36 -4.51 1.00 -8.15
N PRO A 37 -3.19 0.98 -8.32
CA PRO A 37 -2.34 -0.09 -7.82
C PRO A 37 -2.34 -0.17 -6.30
N ALA A 38 -2.06 -1.36 -5.77
CA ALA A 38 -1.86 -1.59 -4.36
C ALA A 38 -0.64 -0.83 -3.84
N ALA A 39 -0.74 -0.31 -2.63
CA ALA A 39 0.31 0.40 -1.93
C ALA A 39 0.24 0.10 -0.43
N SER A 40 1.32 0.34 0.27
CA SER A 40 1.44 0.10 1.70
C SER A 40 2.28 1.18 2.36
N ALA A 41 1.91 1.53 3.59
CA ALA A 41 2.69 2.39 4.47
C ALA A 41 2.81 1.75 5.84
N SER A 42 3.94 1.93 6.51
CA SER A 42 4.15 1.40 7.85
C SER A 42 5.01 2.32 8.70
N CYS A 43 4.91 2.18 10.01
CA CYS A 43 5.77 2.85 10.96
C CYS A 43 6.14 1.92 12.11
N ASP A 44 7.42 1.97 12.51
CA ASP A 44 7.91 1.32 13.73
C ASP A 44 7.63 2.24 14.93
N LEU A 45 6.85 1.73 15.89
CA LEU A 45 6.54 2.41 17.15
C LEU A 45 7.62 2.18 18.21
N GLY A 46 8.63 1.38 17.92
CA GLY A 46 9.68 0.95 18.85
C GLY A 46 9.34 -0.37 19.56
N ALA A 47 10.35 -1.01 20.14
CA ALA A 47 10.24 -2.29 20.83
C ALA A 47 9.53 -3.39 20.03
N GLY A 48 9.72 -3.42 18.69
CA GLY A 48 9.08 -4.39 17.79
C GLY A 48 7.59 -4.14 17.53
N LYS A 49 7.04 -3.05 18.01
CA LYS A 49 5.64 -2.64 17.76
C LYS A 49 5.54 -1.89 16.44
N THR A 50 4.57 -2.24 15.62
CA THR A 50 4.39 -1.64 14.28
C THR A 50 2.95 -1.28 14.01
N ILE A 51 2.76 -0.26 13.18
CA ILE A 51 1.49 0.00 12.49
C ILE A 51 1.71 -0.12 10.99
N LYS A 52 0.69 -0.57 10.28
CA LYS A 52 0.70 -0.74 8.82
C LYS A 52 -0.66 -0.39 8.23
N THR A 53 -0.63 0.21 7.06
CA THR A 53 -1.83 0.50 6.26
C THR A 53 -1.62 -0.02 4.84
N ASP A 54 -2.55 -0.86 4.36
CA ASP A 54 -2.58 -1.34 2.98
C ASP A 54 -3.78 -0.69 2.27
N TYR A 55 -3.56 -0.15 1.07
CA TYR A 55 -4.55 0.61 0.33
C TYR A 55 -4.36 0.50 -1.18
N SER A 56 -5.36 0.91 -1.95
CA SER A 56 -5.21 1.12 -3.40
C SER A 56 -5.06 2.62 -3.68
N SER A 57 -4.04 2.98 -4.47
CA SER A 57 -3.63 4.36 -4.74
C SER A 57 -4.24 4.87 -6.06
N PRO A 58 -5.37 5.60 -6.05
CA PRO A 58 -5.91 6.21 -7.25
C PRO A 58 -5.07 7.38 -7.76
N ARG A 59 -5.24 7.70 -9.05
CA ARG A 59 -4.59 8.80 -9.75
C ARG A 59 -5.57 9.94 -9.96
N MET A 60 -5.10 11.17 -9.89
CA MET A 60 -5.91 12.36 -10.12
C MET A 60 -6.38 12.45 -11.58
N LYS A 61 -5.49 12.25 -12.54
CA LYS A 61 -5.77 12.30 -13.98
C LYS A 61 -6.56 13.56 -14.39
N GLY A 62 -6.15 14.71 -13.87
CA GLY A 62 -6.75 16.00 -14.16
C GLY A 62 -8.16 16.21 -13.59
N ARG A 63 -8.69 15.27 -12.77
CA ARG A 63 -10.00 15.42 -12.15
C ARG A 63 -9.93 16.31 -10.91
N LYS A 64 -11.02 17.00 -10.62
CA LYS A 64 -11.23 17.63 -9.34
C LYS A 64 -11.52 16.54 -8.30
N ILE A 65 -10.74 16.52 -7.23
CA ILE A 65 -10.80 15.44 -6.24
C ILE A 65 -11.85 15.75 -5.17
N TYR A 66 -11.54 16.66 -4.26
CA TYR A 66 -12.41 16.92 -3.12
C TYR A 66 -13.57 17.86 -3.48
N GLY A 67 -14.77 17.46 -3.04
CA GLY A 67 -16.02 18.12 -3.38
C GLY A 67 -16.63 17.67 -4.70
N ASP A 68 -15.93 16.73 -5.44
CA ASP A 68 -16.42 16.14 -6.70
C ASP A 68 -16.22 14.63 -6.66
N LEU A 69 -15.07 14.09 -7.08
CA LEU A 69 -14.79 12.65 -7.07
C LEU A 69 -14.92 12.05 -5.66
N VAL A 70 -14.47 12.77 -4.65
CA VAL A 70 -14.63 12.46 -3.23
C VAL A 70 -15.49 13.57 -2.61
N PRO A 71 -16.82 13.35 -2.48
CA PRO A 71 -17.74 14.36 -1.97
C PRO A 71 -17.46 14.73 -0.51
N TYR A 72 -17.55 16.00 -0.19
CA TYR A 72 -17.46 16.47 1.20
C TYR A 72 -18.61 15.93 2.07
N GLY A 73 -18.32 15.68 3.34
CA GLY A 73 -19.26 15.19 4.33
C GLY A 73 -19.74 13.75 4.13
N LYS A 74 -19.15 13.01 3.19
CA LYS A 74 -19.45 11.61 2.95
C LYS A 74 -18.31 10.71 3.40
N VAL A 75 -18.66 9.54 3.93
CA VAL A 75 -17.64 8.54 4.27
C VAL A 75 -17.00 8.04 2.99
N TRP A 76 -15.68 8.05 2.98
CA TRP A 76 -14.84 7.57 1.90
C TRP A 76 -13.96 6.43 2.41
N ARG A 77 -13.78 5.38 1.62
CA ARG A 77 -12.93 4.22 1.93
C ARG A 77 -11.43 4.51 1.92
N THR A 78 -11.06 5.81 1.84
CA THR A 78 -9.68 6.33 1.94
C THR A 78 -8.72 5.69 0.93
N GLY A 79 -9.18 5.59 -0.31
CA GLY A 79 -8.48 4.96 -1.43
C GLY A 79 -9.44 4.55 -2.52
N ALA A 80 -9.06 3.52 -3.28
CA ALA A 80 -9.85 2.93 -4.36
C ALA A 80 -9.97 1.41 -4.17
N ASN A 81 -10.79 0.74 -5.01
CA ASN A 81 -11.05 -0.70 -4.94
C ASN A 81 -11.59 -1.09 -3.56
N GLU A 82 -10.97 -2.03 -2.88
CA GLU A 82 -11.29 -2.45 -1.52
C GLU A 82 -11.03 -1.31 -0.51
N ALA A 83 -11.71 -1.34 0.62
CA ALA A 83 -11.50 -0.36 1.69
C ALA A 83 -10.09 -0.50 2.30
N THR A 84 -9.49 0.63 2.66
CA THR A 84 -8.14 0.69 3.24
C THR A 84 -8.07 -0.09 4.55
N THR A 85 -7.11 -1.00 4.66
CA THR A 85 -6.86 -1.79 5.86
C THR A 85 -5.85 -1.10 6.76
N PHE A 86 -6.10 -1.10 8.05
CA PHE A 86 -5.19 -0.62 9.10
C PHE A 86 -4.89 -1.74 10.09
N MET A 87 -3.63 -1.96 10.40
CA MET A 87 -3.18 -2.99 11.34
C MET A 87 -2.24 -2.36 12.37
N THR A 88 -2.39 -2.76 13.62
CA THR A 88 -1.46 -2.41 14.69
C THR A 88 -1.10 -3.65 15.50
N SER A 89 0.20 -3.85 15.74
CA SER A 89 0.71 -4.98 16.53
C SER A 89 0.67 -4.71 18.04
N ALA A 90 0.30 -3.49 18.45
CA ALA A 90 0.21 -3.08 19.85
C ALA A 90 -0.96 -2.11 20.04
N ASP A 91 -1.39 -1.94 21.29
CA ASP A 91 -2.35 -0.91 21.62
C ASP A 91 -1.78 0.48 21.30
N VAL A 92 -2.58 1.32 20.67
CA VAL A 92 -2.22 2.70 20.35
C VAL A 92 -3.31 3.68 20.78
N LYS A 93 -2.94 4.95 20.91
CA LYS A 93 -3.90 6.06 21.03
C LYS A 93 -3.95 6.83 19.71
N VAL A 94 -5.16 7.10 19.22
CA VAL A 94 -5.42 7.88 18.02
C VAL A 94 -6.34 9.04 18.38
N GLY A 95 -5.87 10.27 18.24
CA GLY A 95 -6.65 11.45 18.67
C GLY A 95 -7.13 11.36 20.12
N GLY A 96 -6.33 10.76 21.01
CA GLY A 96 -6.66 10.56 22.43
C GLY A 96 -7.52 9.34 22.74
N LYS A 97 -8.03 8.62 21.74
CA LYS A 97 -8.85 7.41 21.91
C LYS A 97 -8.03 6.13 21.76
N ASP A 98 -8.39 5.11 22.54
CA ASP A 98 -7.68 3.83 22.56
C ASP A 98 -8.11 2.95 21.38
N VAL A 99 -7.11 2.37 20.71
CA VAL A 99 -7.26 1.36 19.66
C VAL A 99 -6.41 0.14 20.06
N PRO A 100 -7.03 -0.99 20.42
CA PRO A 100 -6.31 -2.22 20.75
C PRO A 100 -5.47 -2.75 19.56
N ALA A 101 -4.50 -3.61 19.85
CA ALA A 101 -3.82 -4.38 18.81
C ALA A 101 -4.83 -5.17 17.97
N GLY A 102 -4.68 -5.13 16.64
CA GLY A 102 -5.63 -5.80 15.75
C GLY A 102 -5.60 -5.29 14.32
N SER A 103 -6.56 -5.80 13.54
CA SER A 103 -6.80 -5.40 12.15
C SER A 103 -8.14 -4.70 12.04
N TYR A 104 -8.18 -3.62 11.26
CA TYR A 104 -9.29 -2.70 11.15
C TYR A 104 -9.44 -2.21 9.70
N THR A 105 -10.57 -1.60 9.41
CA THR A 105 -10.73 -0.79 8.20
C THR A 105 -10.65 0.69 8.55
N LEU A 106 -9.95 1.44 7.72
CA LEU A 106 -9.77 2.87 7.84
C LEU A 106 -10.66 3.60 6.83
N PHE A 107 -11.53 4.46 7.33
CA PHE A 107 -12.35 5.37 6.53
C PHE A 107 -12.05 6.82 6.90
N THR A 108 -12.38 7.74 6.00
CA THR A 108 -12.34 9.17 6.30
C THR A 108 -13.60 9.86 5.84
N VAL A 109 -13.90 10.99 6.48
CA VAL A 109 -14.95 11.94 6.03
C VAL A 109 -14.25 13.24 5.70
N PRO A 110 -13.94 13.50 4.42
CA PRO A 110 -13.31 14.75 3.99
C PRO A 110 -14.26 15.93 4.11
N ASN A 111 -13.74 17.07 4.56
CA ASN A 111 -14.34 18.39 4.46
C ASN A 111 -13.25 19.41 4.08
N ALA A 112 -13.63 20.63 3.79
CA ALA A 112 -12.70 21.64 3.28
C ALA A 112 -11.59 22.00 4.29
N ASP A 113 -11.93 22.06 5.57
CA ASP A 113 -11.09 22.56 6.66
C ASP A 113 -10.77 21.53 7.75
N LYS A 114 -11.55 20.45 7.81
CA LYS A 114 -11.41 19.41 8.81
C LYS A 114 -11.86 18.06 8.29
N TRP A 115 -11.04 17.05 8.47
CA TRP A 115 -11.41 15.67 8.18
C TRP A 115 -11.72 14.90 9.46
N THR A 116 -12.48 13.81 9.31
CA THR A 116 -12.66 12.83 10.38
C THR A 116 -12.07 11.50 9.95
N LEU A 117 -11.21 10.90 10.79
CA LEU A 117 -10.78 9.52 10.69
C LEU A 117 -11.77 8.61 11.39
N ILE A 118 -12.09 7.48 10.77
CA ILE A 118 -12.88 6.39 11.34
C ILE A 118 -12.04 5.12 11.30
N ILE A 119 -11.84 4.49 12.46
CA ILE A 119 -11.30 3.15 12.58
C ILE A 119 -12.46 2.21 12.89
N ASN A 120 -12.67 1.23 12.00
CA ASN A 120 -13.81 0.33 12.04
C ASN A 120 -13.38 -1.12 12.25
N LYS A 121 -14.07 -1.86 13.09
CA LYS A 121 -13.78 -3.28 13.40
C LYS A 121 -14.11 -4.22 12.24
N LYS A 122 -15.02 -3.83 11.35
CA LYS A 122 -15.36 -4.62 10.15
C LYS A 122 -14.20 -4.58 9.17
N THR A 123 -13.79 -5.72 8.65
CA THR A 123 -12.63 -5.87 7.74
C THR A 123 -13.01 -6.66 6.50
N GLY A 124 -12.20 -6.50 5.41
CA GLY A 124 -12.41 -7.22 4.16
C GLY A 124 -13.56 -6.68 3.31
N GLU A 125 -14.01 -5.46 3.57
CA GLU A 125 -15.18 -4.86 2.92
C GLU A 125 -14.79 -4.06 1.68
N TRP A 126 -15.73 -3.93 0.74
CA TRP A 126 -15.59 -2.99 -0.37
C TRP A 126 -15.65 -1.52 0.10
N GLY A 127 -16.36 -1.28 1.19
CA GLY A 127 -16.36 -0.05 1.97
C GLY A 127 -17.43 0.96 1.57
N ILE A 128 -17.97 0.93 0.38
CA ILE A 128 -19.05 1.81 -0.10
C ILE A 128 -20.10 1.03 -0.87
N PRO A 129 -21.42 1.33 -0.69
CA PRO A 129 -21.96 2.30 0.26
C PRO A 129 -21.59 1.96 1.71
N TYR A 130 -21.32 2.99 2.52
CA TYR A 130 -20.99 2.81 3.93
C TYR A 130 -22.19 2.32 4.72
N LYS A 131 -22.02 1.23 5.48
CA LYS A 131 -23.09 0.54 6.25
C LYS A 131 -22.55 -0.04 7.57
N TYR A 132 -21.48 0.55 8.10
CA TYR A 132 -20.69 -0.06 9.18
C TYR A 132 -20.62 0.84 10.42
N GLU A 133 -21.62 1.72 10.63
CA GLU A 133 -21.66 2.66 11.76
C GLU A 133 -21.64 1.93 13.11
N GLY A 134 -22.31 0.77 13.19
CA GLY A 134 -22.35 -0.05 14.41
C GLY A 134 -21.01 -0.72 14.78
N ASP A 135 -20.08 -0.77 13.86
CA ASP A 135 -18.75 -1.37 14.05
C ASP A 135 -17.63 -0.33 14.21
N GLU A 136 -17.95 0.96 14.26
CA GLU A 136 -16.97 2.01 14.49
C GLU A 136 -16.35 1.88 15.89
N LEU A 137 -15.03 1.76 15.93
CA LEU A 137 -14.27 1.74 17.18
C LEU A 137 -13.88 3.16 17.59
N VAL A 138 -13.42 3.96 16.64
CA VAL A 138 -12.90 5.30 16.86
C VAL A 138 -13.37 6.22 15.75
N ARG A 139 -13.81 7.41 16.12
CA ARG A 139 -14.05 8.55 15.23
C ARG A 139 -13.36 9.77 15.83
N VAL A 140 -12.35 10.31 15.12
CA VAL A 140 -11.52 11.43 15.60
C VAL A 140 -11.25 12.42 14.49
N ASP A 141 -10.98 13.66 14.88
CA ASP A 141 -10.63 14.74 13.96
C ASP A 141 -9.21 14.58 13.43
N MET A 142 -9.02 14.94 12.17
CA MET A 142 -7.72 15.05 11.51
C MET A 142 -7.45 16.52 11.20
N LYS A 143 -6.20 16.93 11.34
CA LYS A 143 -5.73 18.24 10.89
C LYS A 143 -5.63 18.27 9.37
N VAL A 144 -6.13 19.32 8.75
CA VAL A 144 -6.01 19.55 7.30
C VAL A 144 -5.01 20.66 7.03
N SER A 145 -4.17 20.47 6.03
CA SER A 145 -3.22 21.47 5.54
C SER A 145 -3.10 21.42 4.03
N LYS A 146 -2.67 22.53 3.43
CA LYS A 146 -2.41 22.62 1.99
C LYS A 146 -0.99 22.13 1.70
N LEU A 147 -0.84 21.28 0.70
CA LEU A 147 0.46 20.86 0.18
C LEU A 147 1.09 21.97 -0.66
N PRO A 148 2.43 22.06 -0.73
CA PRO A 148 3.13 23.07 -1.52
C PRO A 148 2.93 22.88 -3.04
N SER A 149 2.65 21.65 -3.47
CA SER A 149 2.32 21.27 -4.85
C SER A 149 1.33 20.13 -4.88
N PRO A 150 0.51 20.01 -5.95
CA PRO A 150 -0.44 18.92 -6.09
C PRO A 150 0.24 17.56 -6.15
N VAL A 151 -0.34 16.58 -5.47
CA VAL A 151 0.07 15.17 -5.49
C VAL A 151 -0.87 14.40 -6.41
N GLU A 152 -0.34 13.92 -7.54
CA GLU A 152 -1.11 13.17 -8.56
C GLU A 152 -1.62 11.83 -8.04
N ASN A 153 -0.77 11.14 -7.28
CA ASN A 153 -1.05 9.79 -6.78
C ASN A 153 -1.51 9.87 -5.34
N PHE A 154 -2.73 9.43 -5.05
CA PHE A 154 -3.16 9.28 -3.66
C PHE A 154 -2.13 8.50 -2.85
N SER A 155 -1.69 9.04 -1.74
CA SER A 155 -0.69 8.41 -0.89
C SER A 155 -1.07 8.46 0.59
N ILE A 156 -0.78 7.38 1.29
CA ILE A 156 -0.76 7.29 2.74
C ILE A 156 0.69 7.10 3.15
N SER A 157 1.13 7.87 4.14
CA SER A 157 2.48 7.77 4.71
C SER A 157 2.44 7.93 6.22
N TYR A 158 3.51 7.50 6.87
CA TYR A 158 3.74 7.71 8.29
C TYR A 158 5.06 8.44 8.49
N GLU A 159 5.05 9.44 9.34
CA GLU A 159 6.23 10.15 9.81
C GLU A 159 6.43 9.87 11.29
N LYS A 160 7.67 9.57 11.70
CA LYS A 160 7.99 9.37 13.13
C LYS A 160 7.76 10.66 13.90
N SER A 161 7.00 10.59 14.99
CA SER A 161 6.65 11.73 15.83
C SER A 161 6.74 11.35 17.30
N GLY A 162 7.81 11.72 17.97
CA GLY A 162 8.03 11.40 19.39
C GLY A 162 7.96 9.89 19.65
N SER A 163 7.06 9.46 20.53
CA SER A 163 6.82 8.04 20.87
C SER A 163 5.86 7.34 19.93
N GLY A 164 5.46 7.97 18.82
CA GLY A 164 4.49 7.45 17.89
C GLY A 164 4.79 7.79 16.44
N CYS A 165 3.75 7.87 15.63
CA CYS A 165 3.84 8.20 14.22
C CYS A 165 2.64 9.07 13.82
N THR A 166 2.88 10.05 12.97
CA THR A 166 1.82 10.83 12.34
C THR A 166 1.43 10.16 11.03
N LEU A 167 0.18 9.74 10.90
CA LEU A 167 -0.42 9.33 9.64
C LEU A 167 -0.67 10.57 8.80
N ASN A 168 -0.20 10.58 7.55
CA ASN A 168 -0.49 11.58 6.55
C ASN A 168 -1.24 10.95 5.38
N ILE A 169 -2.28 11.60 4.91
CA ILE A 169 -3.07 11.26 3.72
C ILE A 169 -2.95 12.43 2.76
N ASP A 170 -2.28 12.20 1.63
CA ASP A 170 -1.97 13.22 0.64
C ASP A 170 -2.63 12.92 -0.70
N TRP A 171 -3.36 13.87 -1.24
CA TRP A 171 -3.87 13.84 -2.60
C TRP A 171 -4.25 15.24 -3.06
N ASP A 172 -4.05 15.54 -4.36
CA ASP A 172 -4.24 16.89 -4.87
C ASP A 172 -3.42 17.90 -4.04
N ASN A 173 -3.99 18.99 -3.63
CA ASN A 173 -3.34 20.02 -2.80
C ASN A 173 -3.56 19.82 -1.29
N THR A 174 -4.07 18.67 -0.86
CA THR A 174 -4.54 18.45 0.51
C THR A 174 -3.73 17.39 1.23
N ARG A 175 -3.31 17.70 2.47
CA ARG A 175 -2.82 16.75 3.47
C ARG A 175 -3.81 16.71 4.63
N ALA A 176 -4.26 15.51 4.99
CA ALA A 176 -4.95 15.26 6.26
C ALA A 176 -4.06 14.43 7.18
N SER A 177 -3.91 14.81 8.45
CA SER A 177 -2.98 14.14 9.37
C SER A 177 -3.57 13.90 10.74
N VAL A 178 -3.13 12.81 11.41
CA VAL A 178 -3.47 12.47 12.79
C VAL A 178 -2.36 11.64 13.42
N ASP A 179 -2.15 11.83 14.73
CA ASP A 179 -1.12 11.13 15.48
C ASP A 179 -1.59 9.79 16.03
N PHE A 180 -0.71 8.79 15.91
CA PHE A 180 -0.81 7.47 16.52
C PHE A 180 0.32 7.36 17.55
N LEU A 181 -0.04 7.25 18.83
CA LEU A 181 0.89 7.15 19.93
C LEU A 181 0.95 5.72 20.44
N ALA A 182 2.16 5.18 20.66
CA ALA A 182 2.31 3.88 21.31
C ALA A 182 1.83 3.95 22.78
N LYS A 183 1.19 2.87 23.24
CA LYS A 183 0.83 2.66 24.65
C LYS A 183 1.86 1.79 25.33
#